data_6383e5da850fba012ae829de5b124053
#
_entry.id   6383e5da850fba012ae829de5b124053
#
_cell.length_a   1.000
_cell.length_b   1.000
_cell.length_c   1.000
_cell.angle_alpha   90.00
_cell.angle_beta   90.00
_cell.angle_gamma   90.00
#
_symmetry.space_group_name_H-M   'P 1'
#
loop_
_entity.id
_entity.type
_entity.pdbx_description
1 polymer ?
#
loop_
_entity_poly.entity_id
_entity_poly.type
_entity_poly.pdbx_seq_one_letter_code
_entity_poly.pdbx_strand_id
1 'polypeptide(L)'
;MNKAYICLGSNAPLGAAAIDAAVLFVAENGSIVADTGKYPTEPEYDPRSPRYLNRILVLETELNLVSLSAITKSYETQKRIEVATAESSQGCFRRYCEVDGPKIVAIDIDIVEWNGEILRPSDKVAAYYRKGISILDGLKSVVIGAL
;
A
#
# COMPACT_ATOMS: atom_id res chain seq x y z
N MET A 1 22.49 2.72 -4.55
CA MET A 1 21.25 2.09 -4.09
C MET A 1 20.10 3.08 -4.12
N ASN A 2 18.94 2.69 -4.56
CA ASN A 2 17.77 3.56 -4.67
C ASN A 2 16.91 3.46 -3.40
N LYS A 3 16.19 4.53 -3.08
CA LYS A 3 15.32 4.61 -1.91
C LYS A 3 13.90 4.97 -2.34
N ALA A 4 12.95 4.11 -2.01
CA ALA A 4 11.54 4.28 -2.36
C ALA A 4 10.66 4.36 -1.13
N TYR A 5 9.73 5.33 -1.12
CA TYR A 5 8.62 5.35 -0.16
C TYR A 5 7.43 4.71 -0.84
N ILE A 6 6.98 3.60 -0.29
CA ILE A 6 5.93 2.77 -0.86
C ILE A 6 4.73 2.76 0.08
N CYS A 7 3.57 3.15 -0.43
CA CYS A 7 2.32 3.09 0.31
C CYS A 7 1.53 1.86 -0.10
N LEU A 8 1.20 1.02 0.87
CA LEU A 8 0.32 -0.12 0.70
C LEU A 8 -1.06 0.25 1.22
N GLY A 9 -2.10 -0.19 0.53
CA GLY A 9 -3.47 0.07 0.95
C GLY A 9 -4.44 -1.02 0.55
N SER A 10 -5.44 -1.26 1.39
CA SER A 10 -6.53 -2.19 1.10
C SER A 10 -7.76 -1.83 1.93
N ASN A 11 -8.95 -1.98 1.34
CA ASN A 11 -10.21 -1.90 2.07
C ASN A 11 -11.04 -3.18 1.92
N ALA A 12 -10.42 -4.24 1.42
CA ALA A 12 -11.07 -5.54 1.29
C ALA A 12 -11.25 -6.23 2.65
N PRO A 13 -12.19 -7.19 2.78
CA PRO A 13 -12.39 -7.93 4.03
C PRO A 13 -11.13 -8.60 4.57
N LEU A 14 -10.27 -9.12 3.69
CA LEU A 14 -8.99 -9.74 4.06
C LEU A 14 -7.81 -8.79 3.86
N GLY A 15 -8.06 -7.48 3.92
CA GLY A 15 -7.07 -6.45 3.63
C GLY A 15 -5.86 -6.48 4.55
N ALA A 16 -6.03 -6.78 5.84
CA ALA A 16 -4.92 -6.88 6.78
C ALA A 16 -3.93 -7.97 6.34
N ALA A 17 -4.43 -9.14 5.99
CA ALA A 17 -3.60 -10.25 5.49
C ALA A 17 -2.97 -9.91 4.13
N ALA A 18 -3.70 -9.22 3.27
CA ALA A 18 -3.21 -8.79 1.96
C ALA A 18 -2.03 -7.81 2.10
N ILE A 19 -2.12 -6.87 3.03
CA ILE A 19 -1.03 -5.92 3.32
C ILE A 19 0.19 -6.65 3.87
N ASP A 20 0.00 -7.58 4.82
CA ASP A 20 1.11 -8.36 5.38
C ASP A 20 1.81 -9.19 4.30
N ALA A 21 1.06 -9.80 3.38
CA ALA A 21 1.63 -10.53 2.25
C ALA A 21 2.40 -9.61 1.31
N ALA A 22 1.89 -8.41 1.06
CA ALA A 22 2.56 -7.42 0.20
C ALA A 22 3.89 -6.96 0.81
N VAL A 23 3.98 -6.84 2.14
CA VAL A 23 5.25 -6.52 2.82
C VAL A 23 6.31 -7.58 2.53
N LEU A 24 5.95 -8.85 2.60
CA LEU A 24 6.87 -9.94 2.29
C LEU A 24 7.33 -9.88 0.84
N PHE A 25 6.42 -9.58 -0.07
CA PHE A 25 6.75 -9.39 -1.49
C PHE A 25 7.72 -8.21 -1.70
N VAL A 26 7.46 -7.07 -1.06
CA VAL A 26 8.36 -5.91 -1.17
C VAL A 26 9.74 -6.25 -0.61
N ALA A 27 9.80 -6.98 0.49
CA ALA A 27 11.07 -7.39 1.12
C ALA A 27 11.92 -8.30 0.22
N GLU A 28 11.32 -9.01 -0.73
CA GLU A 28 12.06 -9.80 -1.72
C GLU A 28 12.84 -8.93 -2.71
N ASN A 29 12.49 -7.65 -2.83
CA ASN A 29 13.04 -6.73 -3.82
C ASN A 29 14.03 -5.71 -3.25
N GLY A 30 14.41 -5.86 -2.01
CA GLY A 30 15.38 -4.99 -1.35
C GLY A 30 15.33 -5.11 0.17
N SER A 31 15.79 -4.07 0.85
CA SER A 31 15.79 -4.00 2.31
C SER A 31 14.77 -2.97 2.78
N ILE A 32 13.82 -3.38 3.61
CA ILE A 32 12.88 -2.46 4.24
C ILE A 32 13.59 -1.81 5.43
N VAL A 33 13.83 -0.51 5.33
CA VAL A 33 14.60 0.24 6.35
C VAL A 33 13.71 1.03 7.30
N ALA A 34 12.42 1.19 6.96
CA ALA A 34 11.42 1.80 7.84
C ALA A 34 10.03 1.27 7.48
N ASP A 35 9.16 1.19 8.47
CA ASP A 35 7.85 0.58 8.36
C ASP A 35 6.92 1.17 9.42
N THR A 36 5.77 1.69 9.00
CA THR A 36 4.79 2.27 9.92
C THR A 36 4.00 1.22 10.70
N GLY A 37 3.94 -0.03 10.22
CA GLY A 37 2.88 -0.94 10.58
C GLY A 37 1.55 -0.53 9.94
N LYS A 38 0.53 -1.35 10.10
CA LYS A 38 -0.80 -1.07 9.55
C LYS A 38 -1.51 0.01 10.38
N TYR A 39 -2.16 0.96 9.70
CA TYR A 39 -2.98 1.98 10.35
C TYR A 39 -4.25 2.23 9.55
N PRO A 40 -5.39 2.49 10.21
CA PRO A 40 -6.65 2.72 9.52
C PRO A 40 -6.79 4.17 9.05
N THR A 41 -7.46 4.36 7.92
CA THR A 41 -7.84 5.67 7.40
C THR A 41 -9.25 5.63 6.81
N GLU A 42 -9.93 6.80 6.80
CA GLU A 42 -11.24 6.90 6.20
C GLU A 42 -11.15 6.92 4.66
N PRO A 43 -12.18 6.42 3.95
CA PRO A 43 -12.21 6.50 2.49
C PRO A 43 -12.28 7.96 2.04
N GLU A 44 -11.47 8.32 1.02
CA GLU A 44 -11.39 9.72 0.55
C GLU A 44 -12.55 10.14 -0.34
N TYR A 45 -13.03 9.23 -1.19
CA TYR A 45 -13.92 9.59 -2.30
C TYR A 45 -15.36 9.15 -2.10
N ASP A 46 -15.58 8.01 -1.50
CA ASP A 46 -16.92 7.47 -1.29
C ASP A 46 -17.07 7.02 0.17
N PRO A 47 -17.88 7.75 0.97
CA PRO A 47 -18.07 7.39 2.39
C PRO A 47 -18.76 6.04 2.59
N ARG A 48 -19.36 5.46 1.56
CA ARG A 48 -19.94 4.12 1.61
C ARG A 48 -18.89 3.02 1.52
N SER A 49 -17.68 3.33 1.04
CA SER A 49 -16.59 2.37 0.95
C SER A 49 -16.10 1.99 2.35
N PRO A 50 -15.65 0.74 2.56
CA PRO A 50 -15.04 0.36 3.82
C PRO A 50 -13.81 1.21 4.14
N ARG A 51 -13.47 1.31 5.42
CA ARG A 51 -12.25 1.98 5.84
C ARG A 51 -11.05 1.28 5.24
N TYR A 52 -10.05 2.09 4.88
CA TYR A 52 -8.77 1.58 4.40
C TYR A 52 -7.85 1.25 5.55
N LEU A 53 -7.06 0.18 5.35
CA LEU A 53 -5.81 -0.01 6.07
C LEU A 53 -4.68 0.44 5.15
N ASN A 54 -3.74 1.16 5.71
CA ASN A 54 -2.55 1.62 4.99
C ASN A 54 -1.30 1.22 5.75
N ARG A 55 -0.17 1.20 5.03
CA ARG A 55 1.15 0.93 5.60
C ARG A 55 2.18 1.56 4.69
N ILE A 56 3.09 2.34 5.24
CA ILE A 56 4.18 2.93 4.46
C ILE A 56 5.47 2.18 4.77
N LEU A 57 6.15 1.78 3.71
CA LEU A 57 7.46 1.14 3.77
C LEU A 57 8.48 2.05 3.11
N VAL A 58 9.67 2.12 3.68
CA VAL A 58 10.82 2.71 3.02
C VAL A 58 11.73 1.57 2.59
N LEU A 59 11.90 1.44 1.29
CA LEU A 59 12.67 0.36 0.67
C LEU A 59 13.97 0.90 0.10
N GLU A 60 15.08 0.27 0.42
CA GLU A 60 16.34 0.44 -0.30
C GLU A 60 16.50 -0.72 -1.27
N THR A 61 16.73 -0.41 -2.55
CA THR A 61 16.75 -1.42 -3.61
C THR A 61 17.78 -1.09 -4.68
N GLU A 62 18.34 -2.13 -5.28
CA GLU A 62 19.21 -1.99 -6.44
C GLU A 62 18.43 -1.93 -7.75
N LEU A 63 17.15 -2.27 -7.73
CA LEU A 63 16.28 -2.16 -8.90
C LEU A 63 16.11 -0.70 -9.31
N ASN A 64 15.97 -0.46 -10.61
CA ASN A 64 15.57 0.87 -11.09
C ASN A 64 14.06 1.06 -10.96
N LEU A 65 13.59 2.28 -11.11
CA LEU A 65 12.19 2.63 -10.94
C LEU A 65 11.26 1.88 -11.90
N VAL A 66 11.69 1.74 -13.16
CA VAL A 66 10.89 1.04 -14.19
C VAL A 66 10.67 -0.41 -13.78
N SER A 67 11.72 -1.09 -13.35
CA SER A 67 11.64 -2.49 -12.91
C SER A 67 10.77 -2.64 -11.66
N LEU A 68 10.98 -1.80 -10.66
CA LEU A 68 10.19 -1.86 -9.43
C LEU A 68 8.71 -1.58 -9.71
N SER A 69 8.40 -0.58 -10.54
CA SER A 69 7.03 -0.26 -10.93
C SER A 69 6.36 -1.43 -11.65
N ALA A 70 7.07 -2.06 -12.58
CA ALA A 70 6.54 -3.22 -13.31
C ALA A 70 6.24 -4.40 -12.37
N ILE A 71 7.14 -4.68 -11.44
CA ILE A 71 6.99 -5.76 -10.47
C ILE A 71 5.80 -5.51 -9.55
N THR A 72 5.65 -4.29 -9.02
CA THR A 72 4.54 -3.96 -8.11
C THR A 72 3.20 -3.98 -8.83
N LYS A 73 3.11 -3.49 -10.05
CA LYS A 73 1.87 -3.53 -10.85
C LYS A 73 1.47 -4.94 -11.23
N SER A 74 2.45 -5.79 -11.55
CA SER A 74 2.22 -7.21 -11.82
C SER A 74 1.66 -7.93 -10.58
N TYR A 75 2.21 -7.65 -9.41
CA TYR A 75 1.71 -8.20 -8.14
C TYR A 75 0.27 -7.78 -7.86
N GLU A 76 -0.05 -6.48 -8.00
CA GLU A 76 -1.41 -5.97 -7.83
C GLU A 76 -2.41 -6.68 -8.75
N THR A 77 -2.05 -6.83 -10.02
CA THR A 77 -2.89 -7.48 -11.03
C THR A 77 -3.13 -8.94 -10.66
N GLN A 78 -2.09 -9.65 -10.26
CA GLN A 78 -2.19 -11.06 -9.84
C GLN A 78 -3.13 -11.20 -8.65
N LYS A 79 -3.02 -10.35 -7.64
CA LYS A 79 -3.88 -10.41 -6.45
C LYS A 79 -5.32 -10.07 -6.77
N ARG A 80 -5.57 -9.14 -7.67
CA ARG A 80 -6.92 -8.80 -8.13
C ARG A 80 -7.57 -9.99 -8.82
N ILE A 81 -6.83 -10.71 -9.66
CA ILE A 81 -7.31 -11.90 -10.35
C ILE A 81 -7.62 -13.01 -9.34
N GLU A 82 -6.75 -13.25 -8.37
CA GLU A 82 -6.96 -14.26 -7.32
C GLU A 82 -8.22 -13.99 -6.52
N VAL A 83 -8.46 -12.76 -6.09
CA VAL A 83 -9.63 -12.35 -5.33
C VAL A 83 -10.90 -12.53 -6.20
N ALA A 84 -10.89 -12.06 -7.42
CA ALA A 84 -12.02 -12.19 -8.35
C ALA A 84 -12.37 -13.65 -8.59
N THR A 85 -11.38 -14.52 -8.77
CA THR A 85 -11.58 -15.96 -8.96
C THR A 85 -12.20 -16.61 -7.73
N ALA A 86 -11.70 -16.30 -6.53
CA ALA A 86 -12.22 -16.82 -5.27
C ALA A 86 -13.67 -16.38 -5.05
N GLU A 87 -13.96 -15.08 -5.26
CA GLU A 87 -15.31 -14.54 -5.12
C GLU A 87 -16.29 -15.15 -6.11
N SER A 88 -15.85 -15.33 -7.35
CA SER A 88 -16.67 -16.01 -8.39
C SER A 88 -17.04 -17.43 -7.97
N SER A 89 -16.07 -18.19 -7.44
CA SER A 89 -16.30 -19.56 -6.95
C SER A 89 -17.28 -19.59 -5.78
N GLN A 90 -17.33 -18.55 -4.97
CA GLN A 90 -18.20 -18.45 -3.80
C GLN A 90 -19.52 -17.73 -4.10
N GLY A 91 -19.72 -17.26 -5.32
CA GLY A 91 -20.92 -16.52 -5.71
C GLY A 91 -20.95 -15.07 -5.22
N CYS A 92 -19.86 -14.56 -4.69
CA CYS A 92 -19.75 -13.20 -4.15
C CYS A 92 -19.16 -12.19 -5.12
N PHE A 93 -18.75 -12.61 -6.29
CA PHE A 93 -18.00 -11.82 -7.27
C PHE A 93 -18.69 -10.49 -7.64
N ARG A 94 -20.01 -10.49 -7.75
CA ARG A 94 -20.76 -9.29 -8.16
C ARG A 94 -20.61 -8.11 -7.21
N ARG A 95 -20.34 -8.35 -5.93
CA ARG A 95 -20.15 -7.27 -4.94
C ARG A 95 -18.95 -6.41 -5.26
N TYR A 96 -17.93 -7.00 -5.85
CA TYR A 96 -16.66 -6.35 -6.11
C TYR A 96 -16.57 -5.76 -7.50
N CYS A 97 -17.54 -6.11 -8.37
CA CYS A 97 -17.56 -5.68 -9.77
C CYS A 97 -18.69 -4.71 -10.09
N GLU A 98 -19.47 -4.30 -9.11
CA GLU A 98 -20.55 -3.32 -9.34
C GLU A 98 -19.96 -1.95 -9.65
N VAL A 99 -20.33 -1.41 -10.82
CA VAL A 99 -19.83 -0.11 -11.30
C VAL A 99 -20.27 1.03 -10.39
N ASP A 100 -21.49 0.96 -9.83
CA ASP A 100 -22.08 1.98 -8.99
C ASP A 100 -22.00 1.69 -7.49
N GLY A 101 -21.37 0.56 -7.10
CA GLY A 101 -21.18 0.16 -5.71
C GLY A 101 -19.94 0.77 -5.06
N PRO A 102 -19.76 0.57 -3.74
CA PRO A 102 -18.54 0.96 -3.05
C PRO A 102 -17.34 0.28 -3.69
N LYS A 103 -16.28 1.05 -3.90
CA LYS A 103 -15.05 0.51 -4.49
C LYS A 103 -14.29 -0.33 -3.48
N ILE A 104 -14.04 -1.59 -3.83
CA ILE A 104 -13.24 -2.51 -3.04
C ILE A 104 -11.88 -2.70 -3.70
N VAL A 105 -10.83 -2.44 -2.94
CA VAL A 105 -9.44 -2.54 -3.39
C VAL A 105 -8.77 -3.68 -2.63
N ALA A 106 -8.40 -4.73 -3.36
CA ALA A 106 -7.72 -5.91 -2.77
C ALA A 106 -6.35 -5.52 -2.21
N ILE A 107 -5.53 -4.88 -3.00
CA ILE A 107 -4.23 -4.33 -2.60
C ILE A 107 -3.79 -3.24 -3.60
N ASP A 108 -3.38 -2.10 -3.09
CA ASP A 108 -2.68 -1.06 -3.85
C ASP A 108 -1.25 -0.98 -3.36
N ILE A 109 -0.32 -0.83 -4.29
CA ILE A 109 1.10 -0.63 -4.01
C ILE A 109 1.56 0.58 -4.82
N ASP A 110 1.72 1.72 -4.17
CA ASP A 110 2.08 2.97 -4.83
C ASP A 110 3.46 3.43 -4.41
N ILE A 111 4.34 3.65 -5.39
CA ILE A 111 5.64 4.28 -5.15
C ILE A 111 5.40 5.78 -5.16
N VAL A 112 5.40 6.39 -4.00
CA VAL A 112 5.06 7.81 -3.83
C VAL A 112 6.28 8.70 -3.99
N GLU A 113 7.43 8.27 -3.46
CA GLU A 113 8.68 9.01 -3.53
C GLU A 113 9.81 8.08 -3.97
N TRP A 114 10.72 8.63 -4.77
CA TRP A 114 11.86 7.90 -5.31
C TRP A 114 13.10 8.77 -5.26
N ASN A 115 14.08 8.38 -4.44
CA ASN A 115 15.32 9.14 -4.28
C ASN A 115 15.09 10.63 -3.97
N GLY A 116 14.10 10.91 -3.13
CA GLY A 116 13.74 12.29 -2.76
C GLY A 116 12.82 13.01 -3.74
N GLU A 117 12.51 12.40 -4.88
CA GLU A 117 11.60 12.95 -5.88
C GLU A 117 10.18 12.47 -5.62
N ILE A 118 9.22 13.38 -5.67
CA ILE A 118 7.81 13.06 -5.48
C ILE A 118 7.22 12.61 -6.81
N LEU A 119 6.81 11.33 -6.87
CA LEU A 119 6.22 10.76 -8.08
C LEU A 119 4.70 10.89 -8.11
N ARG A 120 4.07 10.94 -6.94
CA ARG A 120 2.61 11.00 -6.79
C ARG A 120 2.23 12.18 -5.86
N PRO A 121 2.17 13.41 -6.44
CA PRO A 121 1.91 14.61 -5.61
C PRO A 121 0.58 14.58 -4.88
N SER A 122 -0.49 14.03 -5.49
CA SER A 122 -1.80 13.91 -4.86
C SER A 122 -1.77 13.02 -3.62
N ASP A 123 -1.03 11.90 -3.69
CA ASP A 123 -0.87 11.01 -2.54
C ASP A 123 -0.01 11.65 -1.46
N LYS A 124 1.04 12.35 -1.85
CA LYS A 124 1.97 13.02 -0.92
C LYS A 124 1.25 13.98 0.03
N VAL A 125 0.23 14.69 -0.44
CA VAL A 125 -0.54 15.66 0.36
C VAL A 125 -1.80 15.06 0.99
N ALA A 126 -2.15 13.83 0.65
CA ALA A 126 -3.34 13.17 1.17
C ALA A 126 -3.21 12.85 2.67
N ALA A 127 -4.32 12.92 3.39
CA ALA A 127 -4.34 12.70 4.83
C ALA A 127 -3.79 11.32 5.22
N TYR A 128 -4.13 10.27 4.45
CA TYR A 128 -3.66 8.92 4.76
C TYR A 128 -2.14 8.81 4.69
N TYR A 129 -1.52 9.45 3.70
CA TYR A 129 -0.07 9.43 3.54
C TYR A 129 0.62 10.26 4.63
N ARG A 130 0.10 11.45 4.91
CA ARG A 130 0.65 12.33 5.96
C ARG A 130 0.60 11.67 7.34
N LYS A 131 -0.47 10.90 7.62
CA LYS A 131 -0.58 10.13 8.86
C LYS A 131 0.57 9.12 8.98
N GLY A 132 0.85 8.38 7.89
CA GLY A 132 1.95 7.43 7.86
C GLY A 132 3.32 8.09 8.03
N ILE A 133 3.54 9.22 7.37
CA ILE A 133 4.80 9.97 7.52
C ILE A 133 4.98 10.46 8.97
N SER A 134 3.92 10.90 9.62
CA SER A 134 3.95 11.27 11.04
C SER A 134 4.37 10.10 11.93
N ILE A 135 3.87 8.90 11.62
CA ILE A 135 4.28 7.67 12.35
C ILE A 135 5.77 7.42 12.16
N LEU A 136 6.28 7.50 10.93
CA LEU A 136 7.70 7.32 10.64
C LEU A 136 8.57 8.35 11.38
N ASP A 137 8.16 9.61 11.39
CA ASP A 137 8.88 10.68 12.06
C ASP A 137 8.89 10.47 13.58
N GLY A 138 7.80 9.99 14.15
CA GLY A 138 7.72 9.62 15.56
C GLY A 138 8.68 8.50 15.94
N LEU A 139 8.81 7.49 15.08
CA LEU A 139 9.74 6.38 15.28
C LEU A 139 11.20 6.87 15.26
N LYS A 140 11.53 7.78 14.34
CA LYS A 140 12.88 8.40 14.29
C LYS A 140 13.18 9.15 15.58
N SER A 141 12.21 9.92 16.10
CA SER A 141 12.37 10.67 17.34
C SER A 141 12.61 9.76 18.54
N VAL A 142 11.92 8.64 18.62
CA VAL A 142 12.11 7.63 19.68
C VAL A 142 13.51 7.03 19.61
N VAL A 143 13.99 6.68 18.43
CA VAL A 143 15.35 6.13 18.24
C VAL A 143 16.41 7.14 18.64
N ILE A 144 16.27 8.39 18.23
CA ILE A 144 17.20 9.47 18.61
C ILE A 144 17.18 9.69 20.13
N GLY A 145 15.99 9.68 20.73
CA GLY A 145 15.84 9.85 22.18
C GLY A 145 16.43 8.71 23.00
N ALA A 146 16.57 7.51 22.43
CA ALA A 146 17.17 6.34 23.07
C ALA A 146 18.71 6.35 23.03
N LEU A 147 19.27 7.14 22.16
CA LEU A 147 20.72 7.28 22.02
C LEU A 147 21.27 8.36 22.97
#